data_8259549e8f22447e67b24b9b24c3cbc0
#
_entry.id   8259549e8f22447e67b24b9b24c3cbc0
#
_cell.length_a   1.000
_cell.length_b   1.000
_cell.length_c   1.000
_cell.angle_alpha   90.00
_cell.angle_beta   90.00
_cell.angle_gamma   90.00
#
_symmetry.space_group_name_H-M   'P 1'
#
loop_
_entity.id
_entity.type
_entity.pdbx_description
1 polymer ?
#
loop_
_entity_poly.entity_id
_entity_poly.type
_entity_poly.pdbx_seq_one_letter_code
_entity_poly.pdbx_strand_id
1 'polypeptide(L)'
;NETHNHPTEIEPFGGAATCIGGAIRDPLSGRSYVYQAMRISGAGDITTPIAETRAGKLPQQVISKTAAHGYSSYGNQIGLATTYVREYFHPGFVAKRMELGAVVGAAPKENVVREKPEAGDVIILLGGKTGRDGVGGATGSSKVQTVESVETAGAEVQKGNAIEERKIQRLFRNGDVTRLIKKSNDFGAGGVCVAIGELADGLEIDLDKVPLKYQGLNGTEIAISESQER
;
A
#
# COMPACT_ATOMS: atom_id res chain seq x y z
N ASN A 1 5.68 -0.85 -9.96
CA ASN A 1 5.63 0.48 -9.41
C ASN A 1 4.23 0.75 -8.83
N GLU A 2 4.18 1.63 -7.85
CA GLU A 2 2.97 2.05 -7.17
C GLU A 2 3.00 3.56 -6.95
N THR A 3 1.85 4.21 -6.92
CA THR A 3 1.74 5.64 -6.63
C THR A 3 0.74 5.89 -5.51
N HIS A 4 1.16 6.69 -4.52
CA HIS A 4 0.33 7.11 -3.40
C HIS A 4 0.32 8.64 -3.26
N ASN A 5 -0.10 9.32 -4.33
CA ASN A 5 -0.09 10.78 -4.41
C ASN A 5 -1.03 11.40 -3.37
N HIS A 6 -2.29 10.98 -3.36
CA HIS A 6 -3.32 11.49 -2.47
C HIS A 6 -3.06 11.15 -0.98
N PRO A 7 -2.76 9.89 -0.59
CA PRO A 7 -2.45 9.58 0.79
C PRO A 7 -1.27 10.39 1.34
N THR A 8 -0.24 10.61 0.51
CA THR A 8 0.95 11.38 0.91
C THR A 8 0.67 12.87 1.10
N GLU A 9 -0.32 13.43 0.40
CA GLU A 9 -0.72 14.82 0.62
C GLU A 9 -1.44 15.03 1.96
N ILE A 10 -2.16 14.02 2.44
CA ILE A 10 -2.99 14.09 3.66
C ILE A 10 -2.19 13.67 4.88
N GLU A 11 -1.54 12.51 4.80
CA GLU A 11 -0.74 11.91 5.86
C GLU A 11 0.59 11.45 5.24
N PRO A 12 1.58 12.36 5.13
CA PRO A 12 2.79 12.14 4.34
C PRO A 12 3.63 10.95 4.79
N PHE A 13 3.68 10.65 6.10
CA PHE A 13 4.45 9.53 6.61
C PHE A 13 3.85 8.20 6.18
N GLY A 14 2.58 7.97 6.49
CA GLY A 14 1.88 6.72 6.16
C GLY A 14 1.66 6.57 4.66
N GLY A 15 1.32 7.65 3.96
CA GLY A 15 1.14 7.62 2.51
C GLY A 15 2.38 7.18 1.76
N ALA A 16 3.56 7.71 2.10
CA ALA A 16 4.82 7.31 1.50
C ALA A 16 5.27 5.90 1.95
N ALA A 17 5.05 5.55 3.22
CA ALA A 17 5.34 4.21 3.73
C ALA A 17 4.49 3.15 3.01
N THR A 18 3.19 3.40 2.84
CA THR A 18 2.29 2.48 2.13
C THR A 18 2.58 2.43 0.63
N CYS A 19 3.10 3.52 0.03
CA CYS A 19 3.53 3.54 -1.36
C CYS A 19 4.60 2.47 -1.63
N ILE A 20 5.65 2.43 -0.82
CA ILE A 20 6.67 1.40 -0.99
C ILE A 20 6.17 0.01 -0.56
N GLY A 21 5.33 -0.07 0.48
CA GLY A 21 4.71 -1.32 0.90
C GLY A 21 3.90 -1.96 -0.23
N GLY A 22 3.02 -1.21 -0.90
CA GLY A 22 2.26 -1.67 -2.06
C GLY A 22 3.16 -2.08 -3.23
N ALA A 23 4.16 -1.25 -3.55
CA ALA A 23 5.11 -1.57 -4.61
C ALA A 23 5.86 -2.90 -4.38
N ILE A 24 6.10 -3.29 -3.12
CA ILE A 24 6.72 -4.57 -2.77
C ILE A 24 5.71 -5.71 -2.84
N ARG A 25 4.47 -5.50 -2.38
CA ARG A 25 3.44 -6.54 -2.35
C ARG A 25 2.99 -6.99 -3.73
N ASP A 26 2.89 -6.08 -4.71
CA ASP A 26 2.46 -6.45 -6.06
C ASP A 26 3.34 -7.56 -6.68
N PRO A 27 4.66 -7.43 -6.79
CA PRO A 27 5.49 -8.53 -7.28
C PRO A 27 5.55 -9.70 -6.31
N LEU A 28 5.39 -9.47 -5.00
CA LEU A 28 5.33 -10.53 -4.01
C LEU A 28 4.09 -11.41 -4.21
N SER A 29 2.93 -10.80 -4.51
CA SER A 29 1.72 -11.54 -4.89
C SER A 29 1.95 -12.38 -6.16
N GLY A 30 2.81 -11.93 -7.06
CA GLY A 30 3.34 -12.70 -8.18
C GLY A 30 4.40 -13.75 -7.79
N ARG A 31 4.67 -13.93 -6.50
CA ARG A 31 5.70 -14.81 -5.92
C ARG A 31 7.14 -14.44 -6.29
N SER A 32 7.36 -13.15 -6.58
CA SER A 32 8.69 -12.59 -6.80
C SER A 32 9.22 -11.93 -5.53
N TYR A 33 10.47 -12.23 -5.17
CA TYR A 33 11.16 -11.58 -4.08
C TYR A 33 11.72 -10.23 -4.55
N VAL A 34 11.37 -9.16 -3.83
CA VAL A 34 11.89 -7.80 -4.10
C VAL A 34 13.22 -7.61 -3.39
N TYR A 35 14.21 -7.14 -4.11
CA TYR A 35 15.56 -6.93 -3.60
C TYR A 35 16.09 -5.51 -3.77
N GLN A 36 15.37 -4.65 -4.47
CA GLN A 36 15.76 -3.25 -4.73
C GLN A 36 14.53 -2.36 -4.81
N ALA A 37 14.60 -1.19 -4.21
CA ALA A 37 13.60 -0.14 -4.31
C ALA A 37 14.17 1.15 -4.89
N MET A 38 13.27 1.95 -5.46
CA MET A 38 13.54 3.30 -5.96
C MET A 38 12.39 4.21 -5.53
N ARG A 39 12.70 5.47 -5.23
CA ARG A 39 11.71 6.50 -4.91
C ARG A 39 11.80 7.65 -5.88
N ILE A 40 10.68 7.99 -6.51
CA ILE A 40 10.57 9.16 -7.39
C ILE A 40 9.40 10.00 -6.89
N SER A 41 9.64 11.26 -6.60
CA SER A 41 8.61 12.16 -6.09
C SER A 41 8.59 13.50 -6.83
N GLY A 42 7.43 14.16 -6.79
CA GLY A 42 7.25 15.51 -7.32
C GLY A 42 6.62 16.40 -6.25
N ALA A 43 7.22 17.55 -6.01
CA ALA A 43 6.78 18.54 -5.04
C ALA A 43 6.74 19.94 -5.66
N GLY A 44 5.99 20.85 -5.04
CA GLY A 44 6.17 22.29 -5.25
C GLY A 44 7.49 22.76 -4.62
N ASP A 45 7.72 24.07 -4.64
CA ASP A 45 8.91 24.65 -4.01
C ASP A 45 8.87 24.44 -2.49
N ILE A 46 9.80 23.64 -1.98
CA ILE A 46 9.91 23.33 -0.54
C ILE A 46 10.46 24.49 0.29
N THR A 47 10.96 25.55 -0.36
CA THR A 47 11.42 26.77 0.33
C THR A 47 10.28 27.78 0.54
N THR A 48 9.09 27.54 -0.01
CA THR A 48 7.91 28.38 0.18
C THR A 48 7.61 28.55 1.67
N PRO A 49 7.49 29.78 2.19
CA PRO A 49 7.17 30.03 3.58
C PRO A 49 5.85 29.36 3.99
N ILE A 50 5.78 28.85 5.22
CA ILE A 50 4.58 28.20 5.75
C ILE A 50 3.35 29.10 5.67
N ALA A 51 3.52 30.42 5.90
CA ALA A 51 2.45 31.40 5.82
C ALA A 51 1.85 31.54 4.41
N GLU A 52 2.55 31.12 3.38
CA GLU A 52 2.10 31.16 1.98
C GLU A 52 1.50 29.82 1.53
N THR A 53 1.32 28.88 2.46
CA THR A 53 0.71 27.58 2.15
C THR A 53 -0.72 27.78 1.66
N ARG A 54 -1.03 27.16 0.51
CA ARG A 54 -2.38 27.20 -0.07
C ARG A 54 -3.40 26.55 0.88
N ALA A 55 -4.57 27.19 1.01
CA ALA A 55 -5.66 26.65 1.81
C ALA A 55 -6.02 25.20 1.40
N GLY A 56 -6.24 24.34 2.38
CA GLY A 56 -6.53 22.90 2.16
C GLY A 56 -5.31 22.05 1.80
N LYS A 57 -4.09 22.60 1.92
CA LYS A 57 -2.83 21.86 1.67
C LYS A 57 -1.91 21.92 2.89
N LEU A 58 -1.10 20.90 3.05
CA LEU A 58 0.05 20.96 3.95
C LEU A 58 1.21 21.73 3.30
N PRO A 59 2.10 22.36 4.09
CA PRO A 59 3.30 23.01 3.55
C PRO A 59 4.18 22.02 2.76
N GLN A 60 4.70 22.44 1.60
CA GLN A 60 5.49 21.57 0.73
C GLN A 60 6.70 20.96 1.43
N GLN A 61 7.41 21.75 2.25
CA GLN A 61 8.54 21.26 3.04
C GLN A 61 8.13 20.18 4.06
N VAL A 62 6.94 20.31 4.68
CA VAL A 62 6.43 19.31 5.65
C VAL A 62 6.11 18.02 4.93
N ILE A 63 5.41 18.08 3.79
CA ILE A 63 5.08 16.90 3.00
C ILE A 63 6.36 16.19 2.57
N SER A 64 7.30 16.88 1.92
CA SER A 64 8.51 16.26 1.37
C SER A 64 9.39 15.63 2.45
N LYS A 65 9.60 16.33 3.56
CA LYS A 65 10.41 15.82 4.69
C LYS A 65 9.76 14.61 5.36
N THR A 66 8.47 14.70 5.64
CA THR A 66 7.74 13.65 6.36
C THR A 66 7.54 12.41 5.48
N ALA A 67 7.27 12.59 4.18
CA ALA A 67 7.19 11.49 3.21
C ALA A 67 8.52 10.74 3.08
N ALA A 68 9.65 11.48 3.03
CA ALA A 68 10.97 10.86 3.00
C ALA A 68 11.23 10.00 4.27
N HIS A 69 10.80 10.48 5.44
CA HIS A 69 10.89 9.70 6.68
C HIS A 69 10.02 8.45 6.65
N GLY A 70 8.77 8.52 6.16
CA GLY A 70 7.87 7.38 6.04
C GLY A 70 8.44 6.29 5.14
N TYR A 71 8.92 6.69 3.97
CA TYR A 71 9.55 5.78 3.01
C TYR A 71 10.80 5.11 3.58
N SER A 72 11.69 5.90 4.18
CA SER A 72 12.90 5.40 4.84
C SER A 72 12.60 4.47 6.01
N SER A 73 11.62 4.81 6.84
CA SER A 73 11.20 3.98 7.98
C SER A 73 10.72 2.60 7.52
N TYR A 74 9.89 2.56 6.48
CA TYR A 74 9.41 1.30 5.92
C TYR A 74 10.56 0.46 5.36
N GLY A 75 11.41 1.04 4.53
CA GLY A 75 12.56 0.36 3.93
C GLY A 75 13.52 -0.21 4.98
N ASN A 76 13.80 0.55 6.04
CA ASN A 76 14.66 0.09 7.14
C ASN A 76 14.05 -1.09 7.90
N GLN A 77 12.75 -1.07 8.16
CA GLN A 77 12.06 -2.15 8.88
C GLN A 77 11.99 -3.44 8.06
N ILE A 78 11.72 -3.33 6.76
CA ILE A 78 11.69 -4.49 5.87
C ILE A 78 13.08 -4.98 5.48
N GLY A 79 14.10 -4.14 5.62
CA GLY A 79 15.48 -4.45 5.24
C GLY A 79 15.72 -4.38 3.74
N LEU A 80 15.09 -3.42 3.06
CA LEU A 80 15.19 -3.20 1.61
C LEU A 80 15.89 -1.88 1.31
N ALA A 81 16.95 -1.93 0.54
CA ALA A 81 17.69 -0.73 0.13
C ALA A 81 16.91 0.06 -0.94
N THR A 82 16.82 1.37 -0.74
CA THR A 82 16.36 2.32 -1.78
C THR A 82 17.60 2.85 -2.50
N THR A 83 17.86 2.34 -3.69
CA THR A 83 19.11 2.59 -4.42
C THR A 83 19.07 3.80 -5.34
N TYR A 84 17.88 4.33 -5.58
CA TYR A 84 17.68 5.56 -6.35
C TYR A 84 16.59 6.39 -5.70
N VAL A 85 16.90 7.65 -5.40
CA VAL A 85 15.94 8.63 -4.84
C VAL A 85 16.03 9.90 -5.67
N ARG A 86 14.92 10.35 -6.22
CA ARG A 86 14.83 11.60 -6.98
C ARG A 86 13.53 12.33 -6.64
N GLU A 87 13.64 13.60 -6.28
CA GLU A 87 12.52 14.51 -6.16
C GLU A 87 12.60 15.61 -7.23
N TYR A 88 11.50 15.82 -7.93
CA TYR A 88 11.36 16.86 -8.94
C TYR A 88 10.53 18.00 -8.39
N PHE A 89 10.92 19.24 -8.68
CA PHE A 89 10.23 20.44 -8.21
C PHE A 89 9.57 21.16 -9.37
N HIS A 90 8.25 21.36 -9.26
CA HIS A 90 7.47 22.08 -10.25
C HIS A 90 6.19 22.63 -9.60
N PRO A 91 5.74 23.87 -9.92
CA PRO A 91 4.54 24.48 -9.34
C PRO A 91 3.27 23.63 -9.48
N GLY A 92 3.16 22.86 -10.55
CA GLY A 92 2.03 21.96 -10.78
C GLY A 92 1.86 20.88 -9.69
N PHE A 93 2.93 20.49 -9.02
CA PHE A 93 2.86 19.52 -7.92
C PHE A 93 2.28 20.08 -6.62
N VAL A 94 2.04 21.38 -6.53
CA VAL A 94 1.25 21.97 -5.44
C VAL A 94 -0.22 21.55 -5.54
N ALA A 95 -0.75 21.40 -6.77
CA ALA A 95 -2.11 20.92 -6.98
C ALA A 95 -2.26 19.44 -6.60
N LYS A 96 -1.27 18.61 -7.01
CA LYS A 96 -1.23 17.18 -6.69
C LYS A 96 0.24 16.72 -6.63
N ARG A 97 0.66 16.32 -5.44
CA ARG A 97 1.97 15.69 -5.25
C ARG A 97 2.09 14.41 -6.05
N MET A 98 3.28 14.11 -6.52
CA MET A 98 3.64 12.79 -7.01
C MET A 98 4.47 12.05 -5.95
N GLU A 99 4.02 10.87 -5.55
CA GLU A 99 4.79 9.94 -4.73
C GLU A 99 4.76 8.57 -5.40
N LEU A 100 5.89 8.14 -5.94
CA LEU A 100 6.03 6.89 -6.69
C LEU A 100 7.09 6.01 -6.05
N GLY A 101 6.71 4.78 -5.74
CA GLY A 101 7.60 3.69 -5.39
C GLY A 101 7.78 2.75 -6.58
N ALA A 102 9.02 2.41 -6.89
CA ALA A 102 9.32 1.40 -7.89
C ALA A 102 10.28 0.36 -7.29
N VAL A 103 10.14 -0.87 -7.72
CA VAL A 103 10.94 -1.98 -7.19
C VAL A 103 11.41 -2.91 -8.30
N VAL A 104 12.45 -3.67 -8.00
CA VAL A 104 12.91 -4.77 -8.83
C VAL A 104 12.81 -6.05 -8.01
N GLY A 105 12.05 -7.01 -8.54
CA GLY A 105 11.87 -8.32 -7.94
C GLY A 105 12.18 -9.43 -8.93
N ALA A 106 12.52 -10.61 -8.42
CA ALA A 106 12.76 -11.80 -9.21
C ALA A 106 12.32 -13.05 -8.46
N ALA A 107 12.04 -14.11 -9.21
CA ALA A 107 11.83 -15.45 -8.69
C ALA A 107 12.61 -16.46 -9.54
N PRO A 108 13.09 -17.57 -8.97
CA PRO A 108 13.57 -18.71 -9.75
C PRO A 108 12.47 -19.21 -10.69
N LYS A 109 12.81 -19.52 -11.93
CA LYS A 109 11.85 -19.93 -12.96
C LYS A 109 11.03 -21.15 -12.53
N GLU A 110 11.63 -22.07 -11.84
CA GLU A 110 11.00 -23.29 -11.31
C GLU A 110 9.96 -23.04 -10.23
N ASN A 111 9.95 -21.85 -9.61
CA ASN A 111 8.96 -21.45 -8.61
C ASN A 111 7.76 -20.71 -9.21
N VAL A 112 7.78 -20.46 -10.52
CA VAL A 112 6.69 -19.75 -11.21
C VAL A 112 5.55 -20.70 -11.51
N VAL A 113 4.44 -20.55 -10.77
CA VAL A 113 3.19 -21.30 -10.96
C VAL A 113 2.15 -20.37 -11.58
N ARG A 114 1.44 -20.84 -12.61
CA ARG A 114 0.38 -20.10 -13.32
C ARG A 114 -0.82 -21.03 -13.55
N GLU A 115 -1.44 -21.43 -12.46
CA GLU A 115 -2.62 -22.29 -12.48
C GLU A 115 -3.87 -21.50 -12.15
N LYS A 116 -5.03 -21.97 -12.61
CA LYS A 116 -6.32 -21.43 -12.21
C LYS A 116 -6.79 -22.14 -10.95
N PRO A 117 -7.38 -21.41 -9.99
CA PRO A 117 -8.06 -22.02 -8.85
C PRO A 117 -9.25 -22.85 -9.31
N GLU A 118 -9.52 -23.93 -8.59
CA GLU A 118 -10.59 -24.90 -8.86
C GLU A 118 -11.44 -25.11 -7.61
N ALA A 119 -12.64 -25.66 -7.79
CA ALA A 119 -13.50 -26.01 -6.67
C ALA A 119 -12.81 -27.03 -5.73
N GLY A 120 -12.75 -26.71 -4.46
CA GLY A 120 -12.05 -27.49 -3.43
C GLY A 120 -10.66 -26.98 -3.07
N ASP A 121 -10.13 -25.99 -3.80
CA ASP A 121 -8.91 -25.30 -3.38
C ASP A 121 -9.13 -24.52 -2.07
N VAL A 122 -8.09 -24.46 -1.25
CA VAL A 122 -8.12 -23.75 0.03
C VAL A 122 -7.66 -22.32 -0.17
N ILE A 123 -8.45 -21.34 0.29
CA ILE A 123 -8.08 -19.94 0.33
C ILE A 123 -7.50 -19.63 1.71
N ILE A 124 -6.32 -19.05 1.73
CA ILE A 124 -5.62 -18.66 2.96
C ILE A 124 -5.46 -17.15 2.98
N LEU A 125 -6.01 -16.49 4.00
CA LEU A 125 -5.71 -15.10 4.33
C LEU A 125 -4.50 -15.09 5.26
N LEU A 126 -3.38 -14.54 4.76
CA LEU A 126 -2.10 -14.50 5.47
C LEU A 126 -1.72 -13.06 5.78
N GLY A 127 -1.23 -12.80 6.99
CA GLY A 127 -0.66 -11.50 7.38
C GLY A 127 -1.47 -10.75 8.42
N GLY A 128 -1.60 -9.44 8.27
CA GLY A 128 -2.20 -8.53 9.24
C GLY A 128 -3.71 -8.69 9.41
N LYS A 129 -4.25 -7.98 10.39
CA LYS A 129 -5.68 -7.96 10.69
C LYS A 129 -6.37 -6.76 10.04
N THR A 130 -7.68 -6.85 9.84
CA THR A 130 -8.52 -5.80 9.26
C THR A 130 -8.93 -4.75 10.30
N GLY A 131 -8.74 -3.48 9.98
CA GLY A 131 -9.26 -2.31 10.72
C GLY A 131 -10.05 -1.39 9.79
N ARG A 132 -10.32 -0.15 10.22
CA ARG A 132 -10.94 0.89 9.37
C ARG A 132 -9.97 1.59 8.44
N ASP A 133 -8.69 1.30 8.57
CA ASP A 133 -7.66 1.89 7.73
C ASP A 133 -7.91 1.55 6.26
N GLY A 134 -7.88 2.58 5.42
CA GLY A 134 -8.13 2.47 3.99
C GLY A 134 -9.61 2.33 3.58
N VAL A 135 -10.57 2.34 4.50
CA VAL A 135 -12.00 2.34 4.13
C VAL A 135 -12.31 3.60 3.32
N GLY A 136 -12.70 3.44 2.07
CA GLY A 136 -12.93 4.55 1.15
C GLY A 136 -11.67 5.20 0.58
N GLY A 137 -10.47 4.68 0.84
CA GLY A 137 -9.19 5.25 0.41
C GLY A 137 -9.08 5.39 -1.10
N ALA A 138 -9.43 4.39 -1.86
CA ALA A 138 -9.43 4.43 -3.33
C ALA A 138 -10.40 5.49 -3.87
N THR A 139 -11.61 5.60 -3.31
CA THR A 139 -12.61 6.61 -3.68
C THR A 139 -12.14 8.01 -3.27
N GLY A 140 -11.53 8.16 -2.11
CA GLY A 140 -10.96 9.42 -1.61
C GLY A 140 -9.91 10.01 -2.54
N SER A 141 -9.15 9.17 -3.23
CA SER A 141 -8.09 9.61 -4.16
C SER A 141 -8.59 10.47 -5.34
N SER A 142 -9.86 10.36 -5.67
CA SER A 142 -10.50 11.13 -6.75
C SER A 142 -11.17 12.44 -6.30
N LYS A 143 -11.18 12.73 -4.99
CA LYS A 143 -11.82 13.94 -4.43
C LYS A 143 -10.86 15.12 -4.40
N VAL A 144 -11.42 16.33 -4.49
CA VAL A 144 -10.67 17.57 -4.25
C VAL A 144 -10.43 17.72 -2.75
N GLN A 145 -9.20 18.07 -2.37
CA GLN A 145 -8.84 18.30 -0.98
C GLN A 145 -9.36 19.64 -0.47
N THR A 146 -9.98 19.61 0.71
CA THR A 146 -10.41 20.79 1.47
C THR A 146 -9.74 20.79 2.84
N VAL A 147 -9.81 21.90 3.57
CA VAL A 147 -9.30 21.98 4.94
C VAL A 147 -9.95 20.89 5.82
N GLU A 148 -11.26 20.71 5.67
CA GLU A 148 -12.03 19.71 6.42
C GLU A 148 -11.61 18.26 6.07
N SER A 149 -11.22 17.98 4.81
CA SER A 149 -10.75 16.66 4.42
C SER A 149 -9.37 16.31 5.02
N VAL A 150 -8.51 17.28 5.28
CA VAL A 150 -7.23 17.03 5.95
C VAL A 150 -7.45 16.58 7.40
N GLU A 151 -8.45 17.14 8.07
CA GLU A 151 -8.79 16.77 9.45
C GLU A 151 -9.50 15.40 9.54
N THR A 152 -10.36 15.08 8.58
CA THR A 152 -11.22 13.88 8.62
C THR A 152 -10.64 12.69 7.88
N ALA A 153 -9.87 12.91 6.82
CA ALA A 153 -9.40 11.85 5.92
C ALA A 153 -8.17 11.07 6.44
N GLY A 154 -7.60 11.46 7.58
CA GLY A 154 -6.46 10.72 8.17
C GLY A 154 -6.78 9.24 8.48
N ALA A 155 -8.05 8.92 8.74
CA ALA A 155 -8.51 7.55 8.94
C ALA A 155 -8.62 6.75 7.61
N GLU A 156 -8.77 7.44 6.49
CA GLU A 156 -8.87 6.85 5.15
C GLU A 156 -7.50 6.45 4.58
N VAL A 157 -6.41 6.93 5.18
CA VAL A 157 -5.06 6.58 4.75
C VAL A 157 -4.73 5.19 5.25
N GLN A 158 -4.34 4.34 4.34
CA GLN A 158 -3.85 3.01 4.64
C GLN A 158 -2.64 3.07 5.57
N LYS A 159 -2.60 2.19 6.56
CA LYS A 159 -1.48 2.10 7.52
C LYS A 159 -0.67 0.85 7.22
N GLY A 160 0.57 1.06 6.81
CA GLY A 160 1.51 -0.01 6.52
C GLY A 160 2.10 -0.66 7.78
N ASN A 161 2.42 -1.96 7.68
CA ASN A 161 3.12 -2.73 8.69
C ASN A 161 4.29 -3.50 8.07
N ALA A 162 5.42 -2.83 7.93
CA ALA A 162 6.61 -3.37 7.29
C ALA A 162 7.13 -4.68 7.94
N ILE A 163 6.88 -4.86 9.24
CA ILE A 163 7.31 -6.08 9.95
C ILE A 163 6.50 -7.28 9.49
N GLU A 164 5.19 -7.13 9.31
CA GLU A 164 4.35 -8.20 8.75
C GLU A 164 4.73 -8.49 7.30
N GLU A 165 4.94 -7.47 6.49
CA GLU A 165 5.36 -7.66 5.11
C GLU A 165 6.72 -8.35 5.00
N ARG A 166 7.66 -8.03 5.90
CA ARG A 166 8.94 -8.75 5.97
C ARG A 166 8.76 -10.26 6.24
N LYS A 167 7.81 -10.64 7.10
CA LYS A 167 7.51 -12.06 7.37
C LYS A 167 6.95 -12.74 6.13
N ILE A 168 5.98 -12.10 5.45
CA ILE A 168 5.37 -12.59 4.21
C ILE A 168 6.44 -12.72 3.12
N GLN A 169 7.27 -11.70 2.94
CA GLN A 169 8.37 -11.70 1.96
C GLN A 169 9.35 -12.86 2.19
N ARG A 170 9.69 -13.14 3.45
CA ARG A 170 10.56 -14.26 3.79
C ARG A 170 9.91 -15.61 3.54
N LEU A 171 8.60 -15.75 3.80
CA LEU A 171 7.86 -16.96 3.50
C LEU A 171 7.82 -17.21 1.98
N PHE A 172 7.49 -16.19 1.20
CA PHE A 172 7.41 -16.28 -0.26
C PHE A 172 8.76 -16.47 -0.97
N ARG A 173 9.86 -16.24 -0.26
CA ARG A 173 11.19 -16.63 -0.75
C ARG A 173 11.44 -18.15 -0.72
N ASN A 174 10.65 -18.88 0.06
CA ASN A 174 10.73 -20.33 0.12
C ASN A 174 10.00 -20.97 -1.07
N GLY A 175 10.75 -21.57 -1.99
CA GLY A 175 10.21 -22.23 -3.18
C GLY A 175 9.27 -23.39 -2.86
N ASP A 176 9.48 -24.11 -1.75
CA ASP A 176 8.59 -25.21 -1.36
C ASP A 176 7.19 -24.71 -1.01
N VAL A 177 7.08 -23.49 -0.46
CA VAL A 177 5.80 -22.85 -0.18
C VAL A 177 5.19 -22.26 -1.47
N THR A 178 5.98 -21.50 -2.23
CA THR A 178 5.45 -20.77 -3.40
C THR A 178 4.98 -21.68 -4.52
N ARG A 179 5.57 -22.86 -4.66
CA ARG A 179 5.11 -23.88 -5.63
C ARG A 179 3.75 -24.51 -5.30
N LEU A 180 3.29 -24.39 -4.04
CA LEU A 180 1.95 -24.85 -3.64
C LEU A 180 0.84 -23.82 -3.92
N ILE A 181 1.21 -22.59 -4.28
CA ILE A 181 0.26 -21.51 -4.49
C ILE A 181 -0.11 -21.41 -5.96
N LYS A 182 -1.36 -21.74 -6.30
CA LYS A 182 -1.89 -21.59 -7.65
C LYS A 182 -2.04 -20.13 -8.05
N LYS A 183 -2.68 -19.33 -7.19
CA LYS A 183 -2.92 -17.91 -7.37
C LYS A 183 -2.82 -17.19 -6.04
N SER A 184 -2.27 -16.00 -6.03
CA SER A 184 -2.26 -15.10 -4.87
C SER A 184 -2.53 -13.68 -5.31
N ASN A 185 -3.07 -12.88 -4.41
CA ASN A 185 -3.34 -11.48 -4.59
C ASN A 185 -3.02 -10.75 -3.27
N ASP A 186 -2.63 -9.49 -3.35
CA ASP A 186 -2.38 -8.69 -2.16
C ASP A 186 -3.58 -7.82 -1.79
N PHE A 187 -3.59 -7.31 -0.57
CA PHE A 187 -4.59 -6.36 -0.13
C PHE A 187 -4.16 -4.93 -0.47
N GLY A 188 -4.85 -4.35 -1.42
CA GLY A 188 -4.78 -2.96 -1.80
C GLY A 188 -6.18 -2.37 -1.89
N ALA A 189 -6.42 -1.54 -2.91
CA ALA A 189 -7.72 -0.94 -3.16
C ALA A 189 -8.83 -1.98 -3.27
N GLY A 190 -9.97 -1.71 -2.58
CA GLY A 190 -11.13 -2.59 -2.56
C GLY A 190 -11.09 -3.72 -1.52
N GLY A 191 -10.02 -3.85 -0.75
CA GLY A 191 -9.94 -4.75 0.39
C GLY A 191 -10.25 -6.22 0.07
N VAL A 192 -11.04 -6.86 0.94
CA VAL A 192 -11.46 -8.28 0.78
C VAL A 192 -12.20 -8.52 -0.54
N CYS A 193 -13.06 -7.56 -0.95
CA CYS A 193 -13.82 -7.68 -2.20
C CYS A 193 -12.93 -7.87 -3.43
N VAL A 194 -11.78 -7.22 -3.46
CA VAL A 194 -10.83 -7.30 -4.57
C VAL A 194 -9.80 -8.41 -4.32
N ALA A 195 -9.10 -8.36 -3.18
CA ALA A 195 -8.00 -9.28 -2.92
C ALA A 195 -8.44 -10.76 -2.97
N ILE A 196 -9.58 -11.08 -2.38
CA ILE A 196 -10.13 -12.45 -2.39
C ILE A 196 -11.07 -12.64 -3.58
N GLY A 197 -11.93 -11.65 -3.87
CA GLY A 197 -12.92 -11.74 -4.94
C GLY A 197 -12.34 -11.99 -6.32
N GLU A 198 -11.11 -11.54 -6.58
CA GLU A 198 -10.42 -11.76 -7.86
C GLU A 198 -9.66 -13.10 -7.96
N LEU A 199 -9.65 -13.90 -6.88
CA LEU A 199 -8.94 -15.18 -6.92
C LEU A 199 -9.62 -16.20 -7.83
N ALA A 200 -10.95 -16.21 -7.91
CA ALA A 200 -11.72 -17.14 -8.74
C ALA A 200 -12.99 -16.49 -9.31
N ASP A 201 -13.60 -17.15 -10.31
CA ASP A 201 -14.80 -16.65 -11.02
C ASP A 201 -16.05 -16.60 -10.14
N GLY A 202 -16.10 -17.36 -9.04
CA GLY A 202 -17.17 -17.36 -8.04
C GLY A 202 -16.66 -17.83 -6.69
N LEU A 203 -17.04 -17.08 -5.64
CA LEU A 203 -16.61 -17.33 -4.26
C LEU A 203 -17.74 -17.02 -3.31
N GLU A 204 -17.77 -17.75 -2.21
CA GLU A 204 -18.55 -17.43 -1.00
C GLU A 204 -17.57 -17.04 0.10
N ILE A 205 -17.71 -15.82 0.64
CA ILE A 205 -16.80 -15.27 1.64
C ILE A 205 -17.56 -15.01 2.93
N ASP A 206 -17.21 -15.71 3.99
CA ASP A 206 -17.72 -15.49 5.34
C ASP A 206 -16.93 -14.37 6.01
N LEU A 207 -17.48 -13.15 5.97
CA LEU A 207 -16.83 -11.95 6.50
C LEU A 207 -16.64 -12.00 8.03
N ASP A 208 -17.44 -12.77 8.74
CA ASP A 208 -17.33 -12.91 10.20
C ASP A 208 -16.06 -13.67 10.61
N LYS A 209 -15.44 -14.40 9.68
CA LYS A 209 -14.17 -15.10 9.88
C LYS A 209 -12.93 -14.27 9.58
N VAL A 210 -13.09 -13.07 9.03
CA VAL A 210 -11.96 -12.18 8.76
C VAL A 210 -11.35 -11.70 10.08
N PRO A 211 -10.04 -11.88 10.32
CA PRO A 211 -9.41 -11.42 11.54
C PRO A 211 -9.44 -9.90 11.68
N LEU A 212 -9.95 -9.40 12.79
CA LEU A 212 -10.12 -7.97 13.05
C LEU A 212 -9.08 -7.45 14.05
N LYS A 213 -8.64 -6.19 13.85
CA LYS A 213 -7.78 -5.45 14.79
C LYS A 213 -8.54 -5.12 16.08
N TYR A 214 -9.83 -4.86 15.97
CA TYR A 214 -10.75 -4.49 17.05
C TYR A 214 -12.21 -4.79 16.63
N GLN A 215 -13.10 -4.82 17.59
CA GLN A 215 -14.53 -5.04 17.35
C GLN A 215 -15.23 -3.77 16.85
N GLY A 216 -16.43 -3.92 16.29
CA GLY A 216 -17.30 -2.81 15.89
C GLY A 216 -17.20 -2.41 14.41
N LEU A 217 -16.53 -3.22 13.59
CA LEU A 217 -16.63 -3.10 12.13
C LEU A 217 -17.89 -3.84 11.66
N ASN A 218 -18.63 -3.21 10.74
CA ASN A 218 -19.73 -3.88 10.05
C ASN A 218 -19.22 -4.64 8.82
N GLY A 219 -20.08 -5.48 8.21
CA GLY A 219 -19.70 -6.31 7.07
C GLY A 219 -19.19 -5.49 5.87
N THR A 220 -19.76 -4.31 5.60
CA THR A 220 -19.31 -3.45 4.51
C THR A 220 -17.90 -2.91 4.80
N GLU A 221 -17.66 -2.42 6.01
CA GLU A 221 -16.32 -1.94 6.40
C GLU A 221 -15.27 -3.05 6.29
N ILE A 222 -15.60 -4.27 6.72
CA ILE A 222 -14.71 -5.44 6.60
C ILE A 222 -14.42 -5.76 5.13
N ALA A 223 -15.46 -5.74 4.29
CA ALA A 223 -15.36 -6.09 2.87
C ALA A 223 -14.47 -5.14 2.07
N ILE A 224 -14.50 -3.84 2.38
CA ILE A 224 -13.81 -2.80 1.60
C ILE A 224 -12.60 -2.18 2.31
N SER A 225 -12.28 -2.61 3.53
CA SER A 225 -11.08 -2.14 4.25
C SER A 225 -9.81 -2.52 3.52
N GLU A 226 -8.96 -1.53 3.30
CA GLU A 226 -7.68 -1.67 2.61
C GLU A 226 -6.51 -1.85 3.59
N SER A 227 -6.78 -2.44 4.78
CA SER A 227 -5.70 -2.77 5.73
C SER A 227 -4.63 -3.60 5.03
N GLN A 228 -3.39 -3.13 5.13
CA GLN A 228 -2.28 -3.60 4.31
C GLN A 228 -1.54 -4.80 4.90
N GLU A 229 -0.58 -5.31 4.17
CA GLU A 229 0.32 -6.43 4.50
C GLU A 229 -0.43 -7.75 4.74
N ARG A 230 -1.22 -8.08 3.77
CA ARG A 230 -1.93 -9.35 3.71
C ARG A 230 -1.84 -9.95 2.31
#